data_a496ec452f1368d675b6a3a2ded9b2d9
#
_entry.id   a496ec452f1368d675b6a3a2ded9b2d9
#
_cell.length_a   1.000
_cell.length_b   1.000
_cell.length_c   1.000
_cell.angle_alpha   90.00
_cell.angle_beta   90.00
_cell.angle_gamma   90.00
#
_symmetry.space_group_name_H-M   'P 1'
#
loop_
_entity.id
_entity.type
_entity.pdbx_description
1 polymer ?
#
loop_
_entity_poly.entity_id
_entity_poly.type
_entity_poly.pdbx_seq_one_letter_code
_entity_poly.pdbx_strand_id
1 'polypeptide(L)'
;RQLINERLQEVRSRLPQGLEPTLGPVATVFGEVFQYTVEGNSQSLMDRKTFQDWVIRYQLRTVPGINEVNTWGDESKQFLIEVDPKALQRYGLTLHDVFRRVQENNRNFGGGFIDHSEEQYTVRGMGRIENAEAIGQIVLLARGGSSVLVRDVATIGSGAVPRQGA
;
A
#
# COMPACT_ATOMS: atom_id res chain seq x y z
N ARG A 1 22.21 18.19 -10.22
CA ARG A 1 20.94 17.52 -9.95
C ARG A 1 19.77 18.16 -10.69
N GLN A 2 19.67 19.49 -10.67
CA GLN A 2 18.63 20.21 -11.42
C GLN A 2 18.70 19.91 -12.91
N LEU A 3 19.91 20.01 -13.52
CA LEU A 3 20.13 19.69 -14.93
C LEU A 3 19.74 18.24 -15.29
N ILE A 4 20.02 17.28 -14.40
CA ILE A 4 19.63 15.88 -14.61
C ILE A 4 18.09 15.76 -14.56
N ASN A 5 17.43 16.45 -13.64
CA ASN A 5 15.97 16.44 -13.55
C ASN A 5 15.33 17.03 -14.83
N GLU A 6 15.86 18.12 -15.35
CA GLU A 6 15.40 18.73 -16.62
C GLU A 6 15.55 17.74 -17.78
N ARG A 7 16.69 17.07 -17.87
CA ARG A 7 16.93 16.03 -18.91
C ARG A 7 16.02 14.81 -18.75
N LEU A 8 15.73 14.40 -17.53
CA LEU A 8 14.77 13.31 -17.27
C LEU A 8 13.36 13.68 -17.73
N GLN A 9 12.95 14.92 -17.55
CA GLN A 9 11.64 15.39 -18.06
C GLN A 9 11.59 15.37 -19.60
N GLU A 10 12.66 15.78 -20.27
CA GLU A 10 12.73 15.72 -21.74
C GLU A 10 12.62 14.27 -22.28
N VAL A 11 13.29 13.33 -21.62
CA VAL A 11 13.34 11.93 -22.06
C VAL A 11 12.09 11.15 -21.67
N ARG A 12 11.30 11.63 -20.71
CA ARG A 12 10.13 10.93 -20.19
C ARG A 12 9.14 10.52 -21.29
N SER A 13 8.92 11.37 -22.29
CA SER A 13 8.04 11.10 -23.43
C SER A 13 8.58 10.05 -24.41
N ARG A 14 9.88 9.72 -24.33
CA ARG A 14 10.56 8.74 -25.19
C ARG A 14 10.72 7.38 -24.51
N LEU A 15 10.37 7.28 -23.23
CA LEU A 15 10.44 6.01 -22.50
C LEU A 15 9.21 5.14 -22.80
N PRO A 16 9.36 3.81 -22.77
CA PRO A 16 8.25 2.89 -22.88
C PRO A 16 7.18 3.19 -21.83
N GLN A 17 5.91 2.94 -22.17
CA GLN A 17 4.80 3.12 -21.25
C GLN A 17 4.99 2.27 -19.97
N GLY A 18 4.75 2.89 -18.82
CA GLY A 18 4.89 2.24 -17.51
C GLY A 18 6.26 2.42 -16.83
N LEU A 19 7.23 3.07 -17.49
CA LEU A 19 8.51 3.42 -16.88
C LEU A 19 8.51 4.88 -16.42
N GLU A 20 8.59 5.07 -15.10
CA GLU A 20 8.72 6.40 -14.50
C GLU A 20 10.10 6.54 -13.85
N PRO A 21 11.05 7.23 -14.51
CA PRO A 21 12.37 7.46 -13.93
C PRO A 21 12.25 8.45 -12.76
N THR A 22 12.82 8.08 -11.63
CA THR A 22 12.90 8.94 -10.44
C THR A 22 14.35 9.17 -10.06
N LEU A 23 14.65 10.40 -9.62
CA LEU A 23 15.96 10.70 -9.04
C LEU A 23 16.01 10.18 -7.61
N GLY A 24 16.92 9.26 -7.35
CA GLY A 24 17.25 8.82 -6.00
C GLY A 24 17.65 9.98 -5.07
N PRO A 25 17.66 9.78 -3.77
CA PRO A 25 18.08 10.79 -2.79
C PRO A 25 19.53 11.24 -3.03
N VAL A 26 19.91 12.38 -2.46
CA VAL A 26 21.31 12.81 -2.45
C VAL A 26 22.03 11.99 -1.39
N ALA A 27 22.60 10.88 -1.82
CA ALA A 27 23.42 10.03 -0.96
C ALA A 27 24.84 9.96 -1.51
N THR A 28 25.82 9.94 -0.63
CA THR A 28 27.21 9.61 -0.94
C THR A 28 27.53 8.24 -0.35
N VAL A 29 28.58 7.57 -0.86
CA VAL A 29 29.04 6.28 -0.32
C VAL A 29 29.40 6.37 1.18
N PHE A 30 29.69 7.57 1.67
CA PHE A 30 29.97 7.88 3.07
C PHE A 30 28.74 8.41 3.82
N GLY A 31 27.54 8.27 3.27
CA GLY A 31 26.32 8.86 3.82
C GLY A 31 25.69 8.10 4.97
N GLU A 32 26.10 6.88 5.26
CA GLU A 32 25.67 6.16 6.47
C GLU A 32 26.41 6.67 7.68
N VAL A 33 25.79 7.56 8.41
CA VAL A 33 26.39 8.20 9.58
C VAL A 33 26.03 7.50 10.89
N PHE A 34 24.95 6.72 10.88
CA PHE A 34 24.47 6.05 12.09
C PHE A 34 23.65 4.80 11.75
N GLN A 35 23.85 3.73 12.50
CA GLN A 35 23.09 2.50 12.45
C GLN A 35 22.53 2.16 13.83
N TYR A 36 21.33 1.63 13.90
CA TYR A 36 20.68 1.22 15.13
C TYR A 36 19.81 0.00 14.94
N THR A 37 19.52 -0.69 16.02
CA THR A 37 18.58 -1.82 16.05
C THR A 37 17.33 -1.46 16.84
N VAL A 38 16.17 -1.98 16.40
CA VAL A 38 14.92 -1.87 17.14
C VAL A 38 14.67 -3.19 17.84
N GLU A 39 14.76 -3.18 19.15
CA GLU A 39 14.57 -4.36 19.99
C GLU A 39 13.27 -4.24 20.80
N GLY A 40 12.70 -5.38 21.15
CA GLY A 40 11.48 -5.43 21.98
C GLY A 40 11.22 -6.86 22.44
N ASN A 41 10.92 -7.03 23.72
CA ASN A 41 10.78 -8.35 24.35
C ASN A 41 9.42 -9.03 24.09
N SER A 42 8.38 -8.25 23.78
CA SER A 42 7.02 -8.75 23.62
C SER A 42 6.42 -8.52 22.23
N GLN A 43 7.09 -7.72 21.38
CA GLN A 43 6.63 -7.40 20.04
C GLN A 43 7.19 -8.37 19.01
N SER A 44 6.35 -8.76 18.06
CA SER A 44 6.80 -9.55 16.92
C SER A 44 7.79 -8.74 16.04
N LEU A 45 8.55 -9.42 15.21
CA LEU A 45 9.43 -8.74 14.25
C LEU A 45 8.62 -7.85 13.29
N MET A 46 7.45 -8.30 12.88
CA MET A 46 6.51 -7.55 12.04
C MET A 46 6.00 -6.27 12.72
N ASP A 47 5.70 -6.30 14.02
CA ASP A 47 5.27 -5.11 14.76
C ASP A 47 6.41 -4.12 14.92
N ARG A 48 7.61 -4.61 15.23
CA ARG A 48 8.82 -3.77 15.30
C ARG A 48 9.14 -3.11 13.96
N LYS A 49 9.03 -3.86 12.86
CA LYS A 49 9.19 -3.33 11.50
C LYS A 49 8.15 -2.27 11.19
N THR A 50 6.90 -2.52 11.53
CA THR A 50 5.80 -1.57 11.35
C THR A 50 6.05 -0.28 12.14
N PHE A 51 6.48 -0.39 13.40
CA PHE A 51 6.81 0.76 14.23
C PHE A 51 8.01 1.54 13.68
N GLN A 52 9.04 0.84 13.22
CA GLN A 52 10.19 1.46 12.56
C GLN A 52 9.78 2.26 11.33
N ASP A 53 8.99 1.67 10.43
CA ASP A 53 8.66 2.28 9.15
C ASP A 53 7.65 3.43 9.27
N TRP A 54 6.71 3.34 10.21
CA TRP A 54 5.61 4.31 10.33
C TRP A 54 5.79 5.34 11.45
N VAL A 55 6.65 5.09 12.41
CA VAL A 55 6.88 6.03 13.52
C VAL A 55 8.32 6.54 13.52
N ILE A 56 9.30 5.65 13.77
CA ILE A 56 10.70 6.07 13.96
C ILE A 56 11.25 6.71 12.68
N ARG A 57 11.05 6.09 11.55
CA ARG A 57 11.52 6.61 10.25
C ARG A 57 11.01 8.02 9.97
N TYR A 58 9.73 8.29 10.23
CA TYR A 58 9.16 9.62 10.02
C TYR A 58 9.76 10.65 10.97
N GLN A 59 9.89 10.30 12.24
CA GLN A 59 10.48 11.21 13.23
C GLN A 59 11.95 11.50 12.94
N LEU A 60 12.75 10.51 12.60
CA LEU A 60 14.14 10.72 12.24
C LEU A 60 14.32 11.60 11.01
N ARG A 61 13.43 11.49 10.02
CA ARG A 61 13.47 12.35 8.82
C ARG A 61 13.14 13.81 9.09
N THR A 62 12.59 14.15 10.24
CA THR A 62 12.37 15.56 10.65
C THR A 62 13.63 16.21 11.20
N VAL A 63 14.65 15.41 11.54
CA VAL A 63 15.92 15.93 12.07
C VAL A 63 16.72 16.59 10.94
N PRO A 64 17.13 17.86 11.10
CA PRO A 64 17.91 18.55 10.09
C PRO A 64 19.21 17.79 9.75
N GLY A 65 19.45 17.60 8.44
CA GLY A 65 20.64 16.89 7.96
C GLY A 65 20.43 15.40 7.69
N ILE A 66 19.30 14.80 8.09
CA ILE A 66 18.94 13.43 7.72
C ILE A 66 18.16 13.45 6.42
N ASN A 67 18.74 12.89 5.37
CA ASN A 67 18.10 12.79 4.06
C ASN A 67 17.26 11.53 3.91
N GLU A 68 17.74 10.41 4.46
CA GLU A 68 17.12 9.10 4.29
C GLU A 68 17.32 8.22 5.53
N VAL A 69 16.34 7.40 5.79
CA VAL A 69 16.38 6.35 6.81
C VAL A 69 16.02 5.04 6.13
N ASN A 70 17.01 4.17 5.97
CA ASN A 70 16.85 2.86 5.37
C ASN A 70 16.59 1.82 6.46
N THR A 71 15.72 0.88 6.16
CA THR A 71 15.35 -0.18 7.10
C THR A 71 15.68 -1.53 6.48
N TRP A 72 16.44 -2.31 7.20
CA TRP A 72 16.78 -3.69 6.88
C TRP A 72 15.98 -4.64 7.79
N GLY A 73 15.71 -5.85 7.33
CA GLY A 73 14.92 -6.83 8.07
C GLY A 73 13.48 -6.87 7.58
N ASP A 74 13.15 -7.96 6.86
CA ASP A 74 11.93 -8.07 6.06
C ASP A 74 10.84 -8.90 6.77
N GLU A 75 10.02 -8.24 7.56
CA GLU A 75 8.67 -8.72 7.90
C GLU A 75 7.65 -7.58 7.77
N SER A 76 7.61 -6.97 6.61
CA SER A 76 6.59 -5.95 6.31
C SER A 76 5.21 -6.57 6.36
N LYS A 77 4.32 -5.94 7.16
CA LYS A 77 2.95 -6.40 7.32
C LYS A 77 2.14 -6.20 6.05
N GLN A 78 1.45 -7.25 5.62
CA GLN A 78 0.53 -7.21 4.48
C GLN A 78 -0.76 -7.96 4.81
N PHE A 79 -1.83 -7.65 4.08
CA PHE A 79 -3.02 -8.49 4.04
C PHE A 79 -2.81 -9.61 3.03
N LEU A 80 -3.09 -10.84 3.44
CA LEU A 80 -3.00 -12.02 2.61
C LEU A 80 -4.42 -12.48 2.26
N ILE A 81 -4.70 -12.63 0.97
CA ILE A 81 -5.98 -13.12 0.46
C ILE A 81 -5.72 -14.47 -0.21
N GLU A 82 -5.99 -15.54 0.52
CA GLU A 82 -5.83 -16.92 0.03
C GLU A 82 -7.14 -17.36 -0.63
N VAL A 83 -7.15 -17.40 -1.94
CA VAL A 83 -8.34 -17.69 -2.74
C VAL A 83 -8.54 -19.20 -2.89
N ASP A 84 -9.77 -19.70 -2.66
CA ASP A 84 -10.16 -21.09 -2.93
C ASP A 84 -10.56 -21.25 -4.41
N PRO A 85 -9.78 -22.01 -5.22
CA PRO A 85 -10.09 -22.22 -6.62
C PRO A 85 -11.43 -22.93 -6.86
N LYS A 86 -11.87 -23.80 -5.93
CA LYS A 86 -13.14 -24.51 -6.03
C LYS A 86 -14.32 -23.57 -5.81
N ALA A 87 -14.16 -22.64 -4.86
CA ALA A 87 -15.17 -21.60 -4.62
C ALA A 87 -15.27 -20.67 -5.82
N LEU A 88 -14.14 -20.23 -6.42
CA LEU A 88 -14.16 -19.44 -7.66
C LEU A 88 -14.92 -20.13 -8.78
N GLN A 89 -14.63 -21.41 -9.03
CA GLN A 89 -15.33 -22.20 -10.04
C GLN A 89 -16.85 -22.27 -9.80
N ARG A 90 -17.25 -22.46 -8.54
CA ARG A 90 -18.68 -22.54 -8.16
C ARG A 90 -19.44 -21.27 -8.50
N TYR A 91 -18.83 -20.12 -8.33
CA TYR A 91 -19.42 -18.81 -8.60
C TYR A 91 -19.14 -18.29 -10.02
N GLY A 92 -18.36 -18.99 -10.83
CA GLY A 92 -17.95 -18.58 -12.18
C GLY A 92 -17.03 -17.34 -12.17
N LEU A 93 -16.23 -17.20 -11.14
CA LEU A 93 -15.28 -16.10 -10.95
C LEU A 93 -13.84 -16.54 -11.27
N THR A 94 -13.02 -15.57 -11.67
CA THR A 94 -11.59 -15.75 -11.89
C THR A 94 -10.77 -15.06 -10.79
N LEU A 95 -9.52 -15.46 -10.62
CA LEU A 95 -8.60 -14.76 -9.72
C LEU A 95 -8.45 -13.28 -10.10
N HIS A 96 -8.49 -12.99 -11.40
CA HIS A 96 -8.42 -11.61 -11.91
C HIS A 96 -9.63 -10.77 -11.48
N ASP A 97 -10.82 -11.36 -11.39
CA ASP A 97 -12.02 -10.67 -10.91
C ASP A 97 -11.85 -10.27 -9.44
N VAL A 98 -11.33 -11.17 -8.60
CA VAL A 98 -11.04 -10.88 -7.19
C VAL A 98 -10.02 -9.74 -7.09
N PHE A 99 -8.89 -9.84 -7.81
CA PHE A 99 -7.86 -8.80 -7.81
C PHE A 99 -8.41 -7.44 -8.22
N ARG A 100 -9.13 -7.38 -9.32
CA ARG A 100 -9.74 -6.14 -9.83
C ARG A 100 -10.71 -5.53 -8.82
N ARG A 101 -11.59 -6.33 -8.22
CA ARG A 101 -12.56 -5.83 -7.23
C ARG A 101 -11.89 -5.31 -5.97
N VAL A 102 -10.86 -5.98 -5.46
CA VAL A 102 -10.10 -5.51 -4.31
C VAL A 102 -9.39 -4.19 -4.64
N GLN A 103 -8.79 -4.08 -5.81
CA GLN A 103 -8.11 -2.86 -6.26
C GLN A 103 -9.08 -1.69 -6.42
N GLU A 104 -10.25 -1.90 -7.02
CA GLU A 104 -11.29 -0.88 -7.20
C GLU A 104 -11.83 -0.36 -5.86
N ASN A 105 -11.92 -1.23 -4.85
CA ASN A 105 -12.44 -0.90 -3.52
C ASN A 105 -11.37 -0.37 -2.55
N ASN A 106 -10.11 -0.31 -2.94
CA ASN A 106 -9.01 0.19 -2.09
C ASN A 106 -8.55 1.60 -2.52
N ARG A 107 -9.48 2.52 -2.67
CA ARG A 107 -9.16 3.92 -3.02
C ARG A 107 -10.15 4.90 -2.45
N ASN A 108 -9.65 6.07 -2.07
CA ASN A 108 -10.51 7.20 -1.75
C ASN A 108 -11.06 7.83 -3.05
N PHE A 109 -12.24 8.39 -2.98
CA PHE A 109 -12.87 9.11 -4.10
C PHE A 109 -13.43 10.45 -3.63
N GLY A 110 -13.43 11.44 -4.54
CA GLY A 110 -14.09 12.72 -4.31
C GLY A 110 -15.58 12.58 -4.58
N GLY A 111 -16.42 12.99 -3.64
CA GLY A 111 -17.88 13.00 -3.75
C GLY A 111 -18.46 14.34 -4.22
N GLY A 112 -17.61 15.30 -4.63
CA GLY A 112 -18.04 16.64 -5.00
C GLY A 112 -18.23 17.56 -3.79
N PHE A 113 -19.12 18.54 -3.93
CA PHE A 113 -19.39 19.54 -2.91
C PHE A 113 -20.89 19.55 -2.58
N ILE A 114 -21.21 19.87 -1.33
CA ILE A 114 -22.56 20.16 -0.88
C ILE A 114 -22.56 21.61 -0.44
N ASP A 115 -23.36 22.45 -1.11
CA ASP A 115 -23.58 23.83 -0.73
C ASP A 115 -24.73 23.90 0.28
N HIS A 116 -24.46 24.45 1.45
CA HIS A 116 -25.47 24.66 2.48
C HIS A 116 -25.36 26.08 3.00
N SER A 117 -26.31 26.93 2.60
CA SER A 117 -26.32 28.35 2.92
C SER A 117 -25.09 29.08 2.38
N GLU A 118 -24.24 29.62 3.23
CA GLU A 118 -22.99 30.32 2.86
C GLU A 118 -21.73 29.43 2.99
N GLU A 119 -21.91 28.14 3.30
CA GLU A 119 -20.82 27.19 3.49
C GLU A 119 -20.83 26.11 2.42
N GLN A 120 -19.62 25.74 1.96
CA GLN A 120 -19.40 24.65 1.02
C GLN A 120 -18.68 23.50 1.71
N TYR A 121 -19.31 22.33 1.74
CA TYR A 121 -18.75 21.10 2.31
C TYR A 121 -18.18 20.22 1.23
N THR A 122 -16.90 19.90 1.32
CA THR A 122 -16.29 18.89 0.43
C THR A 122 -16.65 17.50 0.90
N VAL A 123 -17.31 16.72 0.04
CA VAL A 123 -17.63 15.32 0.29
C VAL A 123 -16.44 14.46 -0.12
N ARG A 124 -15.94 13.64 0.80
CA ARG A 124 -14.86 12.70 0.55
C ARG A 124 -15.29 11.29 0.91
N GLY A 125 -15.28 10.39 -0.05
CA GLY A 125 -15.46 8.97 0.17
C GLY A 125 -14.15 8.34 0.67
N MET A 126 -14.16 7.79 1.89
CA MET A 126 -13.06 7.05 2.46
C MET A 126 -13.23 5.57 2.11
N GLY A 127 -12.50 5.10 1.10
CA GLY A 127 -12.57 3.73 0.59
C GLY A 127 -11.25 2.95 0.76
N ARG A 128 -10.29 3.47 1.52
CA ARG A 128 -9.09 2.70 1.85
C ARG A 128 -9.42 1.57 2.82
N ILE A 129 -8.91 0.41 2.50
CA ILE A 129 -9.05 -0.79 3.32
C ILE A 129 -8.14 -0.65 4.55
N GLU A 130 -8.73 -0.75 5.74
CA GLU A 130 -8.01 -0.58 7.01
C GLU A 130 -7.77 -1.90 7.74
N ASN A 131 -8.57 -2.93 7.44
CA ASN A 131 -8.48 -4.23 8.11
C ASN A 131 -8.92 -5.39 7.21
N ALA A 132 -8.62 -6.61 7.64
CA ALA A 132 -8.94 -7.83 6.91
C ALA A 132 -10.47 -8.04 6.77
N GLU A 133 -11.26 -7.59 7.73
CA GLU A 133 -12.70 -7.73 7.68
C GLU A 133 -13.30 -6.88 6.56
N ALA A 134 -12.83 -5.65 6.38
CA ALA A 134 -13.24 -4.79 5.26
C ALA A 134 -12.96 -5.42 3.89
N ILE A 135 -11.84 -6.13 3.74
CA ILE A 135 -11.55 -6.90 2.53
C ILE A 135 -12.60 -7.97 2.32
N GLY A 136 -12.96 -8.71 3.37
CA GLY A 136 -13.95 -9.77 3.32
C GLY A 136 -15.35 -9.32 2.88
N GLN A 137 -15.70 -8.07 3.14
CA GLN A 137 -17.00 -7.48 2.78
C GLN A 137 -17.08 -6.98 1.34
N ILE A 138 -15.98 -6.96 0.60
CA ILE A 138 -15.98 -6.51 -0.80
C ILE A 138 -16.85 -7.42 -1.64
N VAL A 139 -17.77 -6.82 -2.41
CA VAL A 139 -18.66 -7.53 -3.32
C VAL A 139 -17.94 -7.87 -4.61
N LEU A 140 -17.83 -9.16 -4.91
CA LEU A 140 -17.27 -9.68 -6.18
C LEU A 140 -18.31 -9.73 -7.28
N LEU A 141 -19.50 -10.23 -6.95
CA LEU A 141 -20.61 -10.43 -7.87
C LEU A 141 -21.94 -10.21 -7.15
N ALA A 142 -22.89 -9.56 -7.81
CA ALA A 142 -24.28 -9.48 -7.39
C ALA A 142 -25.17 -10.08 -8.46
N ARG A 143 -25.96 -11.09 -8.14
CA ARG A 143 -26.88 -11.75 -9.05
C ARG A 143 -28.15 -12.16 -8.30
N GLY A 144 -29.31 -11.81 -8.86
CA GLY A 144 -30.61 -12.26 -8.35
C GLY A 144 -30.90 -11.88 -6.89
N GLY A 145 -30.43 -10.71 -6.42
CA GLY A 145 -30.62 -10.26 -5.05
C GLY A 145 -29.63 -10.83 -4.02
N SER A 146 -28.75 -11.72 -4.43
CA SER A 146 -27.66 -12.25 -3.57
C SER A 146 -26.30 -11.72 -4.01
N SER A 147 -25.45 -11.40 -3.05
CA SER A 147 -24.08 -10.94 -3.29
C SER A 147 -23.08 -12.02 -2.89
N VAL A 148 -22.07 -12.23 -3.72
CA VAL A 148 -20.89 -13.05 -3.41
C VAL A 148 -19.78 -12.09 -2.95
N LEU A 149 -19.27 -12.31 -1.75
CA LEU A 149 -18.25 -11.49 -1.12
C LEU A 149 -16.87 -12.15 -1.23
N VAL A 150 -15.81 -11.38 -1.01
CA VAL A 150 -14.43 -11.95 -0.99
C VAL A 150 -14.31 -13.07 0.03
N ARG A 151 -14.90 -12.93 1.22
CA ARG A 151 -14.89 -13.98 2.26
C ARG A 151 -15.56 -15.30 1.86
N ASP A 152 -16.42 -15.30 0.83
CA ASP A 152 -17.10 -16.51 0.36
C ASP A 152 -16.21 -17.35 -0.57
N VAL A 153 -15.13 -16.76 -1.08
CA VAL A 153 -14.19 -17.40 -2.01
C VAL A 153 -12.73 -17.36 -1.54
N ALA A 154 -12.44 -16.69 -0.42
CA ALA A 154 -11.09 -16.54 0.08
C ALA A 154 -11.03 -16.47 1.60
N THR A 155 -9.91 -16.90 2.17
CA THR A 155 -9.53 -16.64 3.56
C THR A 155 -8.65 -15.40 3.60
N ILE A 156 -8.97 -14.46 4.51
CA ILE A 156 -8.23 -13.22 4.64
C ILE A 156 -7.49 -13.22 5.98
N GLY A 157 -6.19 -12.99 5.90
CA GLY A 157 -5.31 -12.91 7.06
C GLY A 157 -4.35 -11.74 6.98
N SER A 158 -3.56 -11.55 8.01
CA SER A 158 -2.38 -10.69 7.98
C SER A 158 -1.13 -11.55 8.10
N GLY A 159 -0.11 -11.22 7.33
CA GLY A 159 1.15 -11.94 7.34
C GLY A 159 2.31 -11.05 6.92
N ALA A 160 3.51 -11.59 7.03
CA ALA A 160 4.70 -10.93 6.52
C ALA A 160 4.82 -11.12 4.99
N VAL A 161 5.37 -10.12 4.33
CA VAL A 161 5.82 -10.29 2.94
C VAL A 161 6.89 -11.39 2.90
N PRO A 162 6.87 -12.31 1.91
CA PRO A 162 7.93 -13.29 1.76
C PRO A 162 9.30 -12.62 1.70
N ARG A 163 10.25 -13.12 2.48
CA ARG A 163 11.61 -12.56 2.51
C ARG A 163 12.27 -12.67 1.13
N GLN A 164 12.82 -11.57 0.67
CA GLN A 164 13.63 -11.51 -0.54
C GLN A 164 15.09 -11.31 -0.13
N GLY A 165 15.74 -12.38 0.23
CA GLY A 165 17.14 -12.38 0.65
C GLY A 165 17.35 -12.88 2.09
N ALA A 166 18.55 -13.35 2.34
CA ALA A 166 19.01 -13.81 3.65
C ALA A 166 19.65 -12.63 4.39
#